data_7b46d70f513d42370141a03224f32f23
#
_entry.id   7b46d70f513d42370141a03224f32f23
#
_cell.length_a   1.000
_cell.length_b   1.000
_cell.length_c   1.000
_cell.angle_alpha   90.00
_cell.angle_beta   90.00
_cell.angle_gamma   90.00
#
_symmetry.space_group_name_H-M   'P 1'
#
loop_
_entity.id
_entity.type
_entity.pdbx_description
1 polymer ?
#
loop_
_entity_poly.entity_id
_entity_poly.type
_entity_poly.pdbx_seq_one_letter_code
_entity_poly.pdbx_strand_id
1 'polypeptide(L)'
;MGDTIVDRIYKENLELLQYLNQQKEISFASQFDATFKKSLLLSSASFFEEEICKIVQTFVERKTSNDKCITSLVKRKVIERQYHTYFEWDGKNANKFFGLFGEEFKNQLVQKIKKEPRLDIALKAFLELGNMRNCLVHQNFANYTIDKTAKEVYDLYQEAMVFVQWLSDNFDNS
;
A
#
# COMPACT_ATOMS: atom_id res chain seq x y z
N MET A 1 -3.21 -4.06 -16.62
CA MET A 1 -2.47 -3.02 -15.90
C MET A 1 -1.01 -3.10 -16.35
N GLY A 2 -0.35 -1.99 -16.68
CA GLY A 2 1.08 -2.01 -17.04
C GLY A 2 1.96 -2.27 -15.81
N ASP A 3 3.24 -2.61 -16.03
CA ASP A 3 4.21 -2.77 -14.94
C ASP A 3 4.33 -1.48 -14.12
N THR A 4 4.17 -1.59 -12.81
CA THR A 4 4.38 -0.47 -11.88
C THR A 4 5.88 -0.29 -11.59
N ILE A 5 6.22 0.80 -10.91
CA ILE A 5 7.59 0.99 -10.41
C ILE A 5 8.02 -0.13 -9.45
N VAL A 6 7.08 -0.66 -8.65
CA VAL A 6 7.35 -1.76 -7.71
C VAL A 6 7.62 -3.07 -8.45
N ASP A 7 6.86 -3.35 -9.52
CA ASP A 7 7.10 -4.52 -10.38
C ASP A 7 8.51 -4.49 -10.97
N ARG A 8 8.94 -3.32 -11.45
CA ARG A 8 10.27 -3.13 -12.02
C ARG A 8 11.36 -3.31 -10.95
N ILE A 9 11.21 -2.68 -9.78
CA ILE A 9 12.14 -2.85 -8.65
C ILE A 9 12.26 -4.33 -8.29
N TYR A 10 11.14 -5.06 -8.21
CA TYR A 10 11.16 -6.48 -7.89
C TYR A 10 11.94 -7.30 -8.94
N LYS A 11 11.64 -7.11 -10.22
CA LYS A 11 12.28 -7.85 -11.32
C LYS A 11 13.79 -7.61 -11.38
N GLU A 12 14.21 -6.33 -11.39
CA GLU A 12 15.62 -5.95 -11.49
C GLU A 12 16.45 -6.49 -10.31
N ASN A 13 15.91 -6.39 -9.09
CA ASN A 13 16.63 -6.89 -7.90
C ASN A 13 16.63 -8.43 -7.81
N LEU A 14 15.57 -9.08 -8.31
CA LEU A 14 15.55 -10.53 -8.37
C LEU A 14 16.61 -11.08 -9.35
N GLU A 15 16.79 -10.43 -10.49
CA GLU A 15 17.84 -10.77 -11.46
C GLU A 15 19.24 -10.64 -10.85
N LEU A 16 19.49 -9.55 -10.11
CA LEU A 16 20.76 -9.36 -9.41
C LEU A 16 21.00 -10.44 -8.34
N LEU A 17 19.98 -10.79 -7.55
CA LEU A 17 20.08 -11.84 -6.56
C LEU A 17 20.38 -13.21 -7.20
N GLN A 18 19.73 -13.51 -8.31
CA GLN A 18 19.99 -14.73 -9.09
C GLN A 18 21.43 -14.76 -9.61
N TYR A 19 21.92 -13.64 -10.15
CA TYR A 19 23.31 -13.52 -10.62
C TYR A 19 24.31 -13.79 -9.49
N LEU A 20 24.14 -13.16 -8.31
CA LEU A 20 25.02 -13.38 -7.16
C LEU A 20 25.05 -14.85 -6.72
N ASN A 21 23.90 -15.52 -6.73
CA ASN A 21 23.82 -16.94 -6.40
C ASN A 21 24.51 -17.82 -7.46
N GLN A 22 24.39 -17.51 -8.74
CA GLN A 22 25.08 -18.22 -9.82
C GLN A 22 26.59 -18.06 -9.73
N GLN A 23 27.08 -16.89 -9.33
CA GLN A 23 28.51 -16.64 -9.10
C GLN A 23 29.02 -17.23 -7.76
N LYS A 24 28.14 -17.89 -6.99
CA LYS A 24 28.44 -18.46 -5.65
C LYS A 24 28.87 -17.41 -4.62
N GLU A 25 28.49 -16.16 -4.81
CA GLU A 25 28.76 -15.06 -3.91
C GLU A 25 27.74 -15.03 -2.74
N ILE A 26 27.72 -16.12 -1.95
CA ILE A 26 26.67 -16.40 -0.95
C ILE A 26 26.55 -15.28 0.10
N SER A 27 27.68 -14.75 0.60
CA SER A 27 27.66 -13.67 1.59
C SER A 27 27.04 -12.39 1.04
N PHE A 28 27.40 -12.01 -0.18
CA PHE A 28 26.81 -10.83 -0.84
C PHE A 28 25.34 -11.05 -1.18
N ALA A 29 24.97 -12.24 -1.64
CA ALA A 29 23.57 -12.58 -1.92
C ALA A 29 22.70 -12.46 -0.66
N SER A 30 23.17 -12.97 0.48
CA SER A 30 22.44 -12.87 1.76
C SER A 30 22.29 -11.43 2.25
N GLN A 31 23.35 -10.63 2.19
CA GLN A 31 23.30 -9.21 2.59
C GLN A 31 22.40 -8.40 1.65
N PHE A 32 22.48 -8.67 0.35
CA PHE A 32 21.65 -8.04 -0.65
C PHE A 32 20.16 -8.38 -0.45
N ASP A 33 19.81 -9.66 -0.25
CA ASP A 33 18.42 -10.09 0.00
C ASP A 33 17.81 -9.38 1.20
N ALA A 34 18.57 -9.26 2.31
CA ALA A 34 18.11 -8.55 3.51
C ALA A 34 17.78 -7.08 3.24
N THR A 35 18.57 -6.40 2.40
CA THR A 35 18.35 -5.00 2.00
C THR A 35 17.24 -4.89 0.97
N PHE A 36 17.20 -5.81 0.01
CA PHE A 36 16.19 -5.87 -1.04
C PHE A 36 14.78 -5.97 -0.47
N LYS A 37 14.55 -6.88 0.50
CA LYS A 37 13.24 -7.02 1.16
C LYS A 37 12.77 -5.72 1.81
N LYS A 38 13.65 -5.00 2.48
CA LYS A 38 13.33 -3.70 3.10
C LYS A 38 13.00 -2.63 2.06
N SER A 39 13.79 -2.54 1.00
CA SER A 39 13.56 -1.60 -0.10
C SER A 39 12.25 -1.88 -0.82
N LEU A 40 11.94 -3.15 -1.09
CA LEU A 40 10.72 -3.56 -1.73
C LEU A 40 9.49 -3.22 -0.88
N LEU A 41 9.54 -3.49 0.43
CA LEU A 41 8.48 -3.13 1.37
C LEU A 41 8.24 -1.62 1.41
N LEU A 42 9.29 -0.81 1.52
CA LEU A 42 9.17 0.65 1.54
C LEU A 42 8.62 1.19 0.21
N SER A 43 9.07 0.65 -0.91
CA SER A 43 8.60 1.06 -2.24
C SER A 43 7.12 0.70 -2.43
N SER A 44 6.70 -0.48 -2.00
CA SER A 44 5.30 -0.91 -2.05
C SER A 44 4.40 -0.01 -1.20
N ALA A 45 4.83 0.28 0.03
CA ALA A 45 4.07 1.13 0.95
C ALA A 45 3.98 2.58 0.45
N SER A 46 5.08 3.12 -0.10
CA SER A 46 5.12 4.47 -0.69
C SER A 46 4.23 4.57 -1.93
N PHE A 47 4.22 3.55 -2.76
CA PHE A 47 3.32 3.46 -3.92
C PHE A 47 1.85 3.50 -3.48
N PHE A 48 1.48 2.73 -2.46
CA PHE A 48 0.11 2.74 -1.94
C PHE A 48 -0.27 4.07 -1.28
N GLU A 49 0.65 4.70 -0.58
CA GLU A 49 0.43 6.05 -0.02
C GLU A 49 0.07 7.04 -1.13
N GLU A 50 0.84 7.04 -2.23
CA GLU A 50 0.59 7.90 -3.38
C GLU A 50 -0.78 7.62 -4.02
N GLU A 51 -1.10 6.34 -4.28
CA GLU A 51 -2.37 5.95 -4.91
C GLU A 51 -3.59 6.26 -4.02
N ILE A 52 -3.53 5.98 -2.72
CA ILE A 52 -4.63 6.33 -1.79
C ILE A 52 -4.82 7.85 -1.69
N CYS A 53 -3.73 8.60 -1.57
CA CYS A 53 -3.81 10.07 -1.55
C CYS A 53 -4.41 10.63 -2.84
N LYS A 54 -4.06 10.07 -3.99
CA LYS A 54 -4.60 10.42 -5.30
C LYS A 54 -6.08 10.09 -5.43
N ILE A 55 -6.51 8.92 -4.97
CA ILE A 55 -7.94 8.53 -4.92
C ILE A 55 -8.74 9.58 -4.13
N VAL A 56 -8.29 9.94 -2.94
CA VAL A 56 -8.96 10.93 -2.08
C VAL A 56 -8.99 12.30 -2.77
N GLN A 57 -7.88 12.74 -3.35
CA GLN A 57 -7.80 14.03 -4.04
C GLN A 57 -8.76 14.08 -5.24
N THR A 58 -8.73 13.08 -6.11
CA THR A 58 -9.60 13.01 -7.30
C THR A 58 -11.09 12.98 -6.91
N PHE A 59 -11.43 12.23 -5.87
CA PHE A 59 -12.78 12.20 -5.33
C PHE A 59 -13.26 13.59 -4.89
N VAL A 60 -12.44 14.31 -4.12
CA VAL A 60 -12.80 15.65 -3.64
C VAL A 60 -12.93 16.63 -4.81
N GLU A 61 -11.98 16.63 -5.73
CA GLU A 61 -12.02 17.49 -6.93
C GLU A 61 -13.33 17.30 -7.72
N ARG A 62 -13.71 16.05 -7.94
CA ARG A 62 -14.95 15.72 -8.64
C ARG A 62 -16.19 16.15 -7.85
N LYS A 63 -16.27 15.83 -6.56
CA LYS A 63 -17.46 16.14 -5.72
C LYS A 63 -17.65 17.63 -5.48
N THR A 64 -16.60 18.41 -5.56
CA THR A 64 -16.64 19.87 -5.38
C THR A 64 -16.64 20.64 -6.70
N SER A 65 -16.78 19.94 -7.85
CA SER A 65 -16.67 20.55 -9.19
C SER A 65 -15.37 21.38 -9.35
N ASN A 66 -14.27 20.88 -8.78
CA ASN A 66 -12.95 21.52 -8.79
C ASN A 66 -12.91 22.89 -8.07
N ASP A 67 -13.73 23.12 -7.06
CA ASP A 67 -13.61 24.32 -6.23
C ASP A 67 -12.21 24.40 -5.60
N LYS A 68 -11.45 25.42 -5.97
CA LYS A 68 -10.03 25.55 -5.61
C LYS A 68 -9.82 25.77 -4.11
N CYS A 69 -10.76 26.43 -3.43
CA CYS A 69 -10.63 26.71 -2.00
C CYS A 69 -10.84 25.41 -1.19
N ILE A 70 -11.90 24.66 -1.51
CA ILE A 70 -12.21 23.40 -0.85
C ILE A 70 -11.12 22.36 -1.15
N THR A 71 -10.72 22.22 -2.39
CA THR A 71 -9.67 21.28 -2.81
C THR A 71 -8.33 21.59 -2.11
N SER A 72 -7.95 22.89 -2.03
CA SER A 72 -6.74 23.29 -1.31
C SER A 72 -6.82 23.02 0.19
N LEU A 73 -7.96 23.26 0.82
CA LEU A 73 -8.18 22.98 2.24
C LEU A 73 -8.02 21.48 2.51
N VAL A 74 -8.72 20.64 1.72
CA VAL A 74 -8.65 19.17 1.89
C VAL A 74 -7.23 18.67 1.63
N LYS A 75 -6.58 19.13 0.57
CA LYS A 75 -5.19 18.76 0.28
C LYS A 75 -4.28 19.02 1.48
N ARG A 76 -4.32 20.23 2.04
CA ARG A 76 -3.41 20.64 3.13
C ARG A 76 -3.76 20.07 4.49
N LYS A 77 -5.02 19.77 4.78
CA LYS A 77 -5.47 19.37 6.12
C LYS A 77 -5.88 17.91 6.22
N VAL A 78 -6.29 17.31 5.13
CA VAL A 78 -6.77 15.92 5.12
C VAL A 78 -5.75 15.00 4.42
N ILE A 79 -5.08 15.43 3.34
CA ILE A 79 -4.20 14.57 2.54
C ILE A 79 -2.74 14.67 3.00
N GLU A 80 -2.17 15.90 2.97
CA GLU A 80 -0.75 16.09 3.25
C GLU A 80 -0.39 15.63 4.67
N ARG A 81 0.54 14.69 4.76
CA ARG A 81 1.05 14.11 6.01
C ARG A 81 0.01 13.41 6.90
N GLN A 82 -1.15 13.03 6.33
CA GLN A 82 -2.22 12.37 7.09
C GLN A 82 -2.40 10.90 6.75
N TYR A 83 -1.82 10.40 5.69
CA TYR A 83 -1.99 9.01 5.24
C TYR A 83 -1.79 7.98 6.36
N HIS A 84 -0.78 8.16 7.21
CA HIS A 84 -0.50 7.27 8.32
C HIS A 84 -1.64 7.18 9.35
N THR A 85 -2.56 8.14 9.38
CA THR A 85 -3.71 8.19 10.28
C THR A 85 -4.98 7.58 9.69
N TYR A 86 -5.02 7.30 8.39
CA TYR A 86 -6.21 6.83 7.70
C TYR A 86 -6.66 5.44 8.12
N PHE A 87 -5.71 4.57 8.40
CA PHE A 87 -5.96 3.17 8.70
C PHE A 87 -5.51 2.82 10.12
N GLU A 88 -6.14 1.81 10.68
CA GLU A 88 -5.62 1.07 11.82
C GLU A 88 -4.76 -0.07 11.26
N TRP A 89 -3.45 0.16 11.15
CA TRP A 89 -2.53 -0.71 10.43
C TRP A 89 -2.38 -2.10 11.04
N ASP A 90 -2.57 -2.22 12.36
CA ASP A 90 -2.66 -3.48 13.10
C ASP A 90 -4.07 -4.08 13.14
N GLY A 91 -5.03 -3.39 12.51
CA GLY A 91 -6.42 -3.78 12.41
C GLY A 91 -6.68 -4.83 11.34
N LYS A 92 -7.97 -5.17 11.20
CA LYS A 92 -8.43 -6.19 10.22
C LYS A 92 -9.36 -5.62 9.16
N ASN A 93 -9.62 -4.32 9.17
CA ASN A 93 -10.57 -3.66 8.27
C ASN A 93 -10.19 -2.19 8.04
N ALA A 94 -10.80 -1.58 7.03
CA ALA A 94 -10.59 -0.18 6.67
C ALA A 94 -11.72 0.75 7.18
N ASN A 95 -12.44 0.36 8.22
CA ASN A 95 -13.60 1.11 8.71
C ASN A 95 -13.26 2.55 9.12
N LYS A 96 -12.06 2.76 9.67
CA LYS A 96 -11.57 4.09 10.03
C LYS A 96 -11.46 4.99 8.80
N PHE A 97 -10.86 4.49 7.73
CA PHE A 97 -10.73 5.21 6.46
C PHE A 97 -12.10 5.48 5.83
N PHE A 98 -12.94 4.47 5.73
CA PHE A 98 -14.27 4.63 5.14
C PHE A 98 -15.14 5.62 5.94
N GLY A 99 -14.99 5.64 7.26
CA GLY A 99 -15.69 6.56 8.15
C GLY A 99 -15.38 8.05 7.91
N LEU A 100 -14.24 8.37 7.29
CA LEU A 100 -13.90 9.76 6.91
C LEU A 100 -14.89 10.34 5.89
N PHE A 101 -15.61 9.48 5.15
CA PHE A 101 -16.56 9.85 4.10
C PHE A 101 -18.03 9.73 4.55
N GLY A 102 -18.26 9.47 5.83
CA GLY A 102 -19.58 9.34 6.45
C GLY A 102 -20.05 7.90 6.61
N GLU A 103 -21.01 7.70 7.50
CA GLU A 103 -21.48 6.37 7.90
C GLU A 103 -22.20 5.62 6.76
N GLU A 104 -22.94 6.32 5.92
CA GLU A 104 -23.64 5.71 4.79
C GLU A 104 -22.64 5.11 3.78
N PHE A 105 -21.66 5.90 3.36
CA PHE A 105 -20.60 5.46 2.45
C PHE A 105 -19.79 4.30 3.03
N LYS A 106 -19.40 4.41 4.29
CA LYS A 106 -18.73 3.32 5.01
C LYS A 106 -19.54 2.03 4.98
N ASN A 107 -20.83 2.09 5.33
CA ASN A 107 -21.69 0.91 5.36
C ASN A 107 -21.82 0.25 3.98
N GLN A 108 -21.93 1.04 2.91
CA GLN A 108 -21.97 0.53 1.53
C GLN A 108 -20.69 -0.24 1.19
N LEU A 109 -19.50 0.31 1.47
CA LEU A 109 -18.22 -0.33 1.15
C LEU A 109 -18.00 -1.58 2.01
N VAL A 110 -18.31 -1.53 3.30
CA VAL A 110 -18.21 -2.69 4.20
C VAL A 110 -19.09 -3.85 3.72
N GLN A 111 -20.32 -3.55 3.26
CA GLN A 111 -21.21 -4.61 2.74
C GLN A 111 -20.68 -5.21 1.43
N LYS A 112 -20.04 -4.40 0.56
CA LYS A 112 -19.41 -4.91 -0.67
C LYS A 112 -18.25 -5.85 -0.34
N ILE A 113 -17.36 -5.47 0.58
CA ILE A 113 -16.24 -6.32 1.01
C ILE A 113 -16.72 -7.64 1.63
N LYS A 114 -17.74 -7.59 2.48
CA LYS A 114 -18.30 -8.80 3.11
C LYS A 114 -18.87 -9.81 2.09
N LYS A 115 -19.34 -9.34 0.94
CA LYS A 115 -19.90 -10.19 -0.13
C LYS A 115 -18.82 -10.80 -1.02
N GLU A 116 -17.60 -10.31 -0.96
CA GLU A 116 -16.53 -10.71 -1.85
C GLU A 116 -15.28 -11.13 -1.05
N PRO A 117 -15.13 -12.44 -0.75
CA PRO A 117 -13.97 -12.93 0.04
C PRO A 117 -12.61 -12.55 -0.52
N ARG A 118 -12.52 -12.38 -1.84
CA ARG A 118 -11.28 -11.94 -2.51
C ARG A 118 -10.86 -10.54 -2.06
N LEU A 119 -11.81 -9.62 -1.88
CA LEU A 119 -11.53 -8.27 -1.40
C LEU A 119 -11.11 -8.25 0.07
N ASP A 120 -11.65 -9.13 0.90
CA ASP A 120 -11.24 -9.24 2.30
C ASP A 120 -9.78 -9.69 2.42
N ILE A 121 -9.35 -10.63 1.57
CA ILE A 121 -7.95 -11.07 1.48
C ILE A 121 -7.07 -9.90 1.02
N ALA A 122 -7.45 -9.21 -0.04
CA ALA A 122 -6.71 -8.09 -0.61
C ALA A 122 -6.58 -6.91 0.39
N LEU A 123 -7.64 -6.59 1.13
CA LEU A 123 -7.61 -5.59 2.19
C LEU A 123 -6.64 -6.00 3.32
N LYS A 124 -6.64 -7.25 3.74
CA LYS A 124 -5.71 -7.76 4.76
C LYS A 124 -4.27 -7.67 4.30
N ALA A 125 -3.97 -8.02 3.04
CA ALA A 125 -2.64 -7.88 2.47
C ALA A 125 -2.18 -6.40 2.45
N PHE A 126 -3.07 -5.47 2.11
CA PHE A 126 -2.80 -4.03 2.16
C PHE A 126 -2.47 -3.55 3.58
N LEU A 127 -3.26 -3.93 4.58
CA LEU A 127 -3.03 -3.56 5.98
C LEU A 127 -1.75 -4.20 6.52
N GLU A 128 -1.46 -5.45 6.17
CA GLU A 128 -0.24 -6.15 6.57
C GLU A 128 1.01 -5.43 6.06
N LEU A 129 1.03 -5.03 4.78
CA LEU A 129 2.14 -4.24 4.22
C LEU A 129 2.34 -2.91 4.95
N GLY A 130 1.26 -2.19 5.23
CA GLY A 130 1.30 -0.94 5.98
C GLY A 130 1.83 -1.13 7.39
N ASN A 131 1.40 -2.19 8.09
CA ASN A 131 1.89 -2.54 9.42
C ASN A 131 3.38 -2.92 9.41
N MET A 132 3.80 -3.77 8.47
CA MET A 132 5.22 -4.13 8.30
C MET A 132 6.08 -2.89 8.05
N ARG A 133 5.62 -1.96 7.21
CA ARG A 133 6.31 -0.68 6.97
C ARG A 133 6.41 0.15 8.26
N ASN A 134 5.34 0.23 9.04
CA ASN A 134 5.37 0.97 10.31
C ASN A 134 6.35 0.34 11.28
N CYS A 135 6.38 -0.97 11.42
CA CYS A 135 7.39 -1.66 12.22
C CYS A 135 8.81 -1.35 11.74
N LEU A 136 9.05 -1.40 10.42
CA LEU A 136 10.36 -1.13 9.84
C LEU A 136 10.86 0.31 10.12
N VAL A 137 9.99 1.32 10.05
CA VAL A 137 10.40 2.73 10.21
C VAL A 137 10.41 3.19 11.67
N HIS A 138 9.65 2.56 12.56
CA HIS A 138 9.61 2.91 13.99
C HIS A 138 10.60 2.12 14.84
N GLN A 139 11.11 0.99 14.34
CA GLN A 139 12.19 0.24 14.95
C GLN A 139 13.54 0.66 14.34
N ASN A 140 14.63 0.17 14.91
CA ASN A 140 15.96 0.39 14.31
C ASN A 140 16.02 -0.33 12.95
N PHE A 141 16.01 0.44 11.86
CA PHE A 141 16.04 -0.08 10.50
C PHE A 141 17.16 -1.10 10.25
N ALA A 142 18.35 -0.87 10.84
CA ALA A 142 19.48 -1.77 10.66
C ALA A 142 19.21 -3.16 11.26
N ASN A 143 18.55 -3.20 12.42
CA ASN A 143 18.32 -4.43 13.19
C ASN A 143 16.98 -5.11 12.86
N TYR A 144 16.04 -4.40 12.23
CA TYR A 144 14.75 -4.97 11.89
C TYR A 144 14.91 -6.06 10.81
N THR A 145 14.39 -7.23 11.09
CA THR A 145 14.39 -8.37 10.15
C THR A 145 12.98 -8.57 9.60
N ILE A 146 12.87 -8.73 8.30
CA ILE A 146 11.61 -9.12 7.64
C ILE A 146 11.64 -10.65 7.54
N ASP A 147 10.69 -11.32 8.21
CA ASP A 147 10.59 -12.79 8.21
C ASP A 147 10.15 -13.37 6.87
N LYS A 148 9.48 -12.54 6.05
CA LYS A 148 9.05 -12.90 4.69
C LYS A 148 10.22 -12.83 3.70
N THR A 149 10.18 -13.69 2.70
CA THR A 149 11.04 -13.59 1.51
C THR A 149 10.66 -12.38 0.65
N ALA A 150 11.55 -11.95 -0.24
CA ALA A 150 11.24 -10.89 -1.21
C ALA A 150 10.03 -11.26 -2.08
N LYS A 151 9.89 -12.54 -2.44
CA LYS A 151 8.72 -13.03 -3.19
C LYS A 151 7.43 -12.88 -2.38
N GLU A 152 7.42 -13.26 -1.12
CA GLU A 152 6.21 -13.13 -0.27
C GLU A 152 5.82 -11.66 -0.05
N VAL A 153 6.79 -10.74 0.08
CA VAL A 153 6.52 -9.30 0.13
C VAL A 153 5.91 -8.81 -1.18
N TYR A 154 6.43 -9.29 -2.31
CA TYR A 154 5.89 -8.95 -3.62
C TYR A 154 4.49 -9.54 -3.85
N ASP A 155 4.24 -10.78 -3.44
CA ASP A 155 2.93 -11.42 -3.52
C ASP A 155 1.89 -10.64 -2.68
N LEU A 156 2.27 -10.16 -1.48
CA LEU A 156 1.41 -9.27 -0.68
C LEU A 156 1.12 -7.94 -1.42
N TYR A 157 2.12 -7.36 -2.08
CA TYR A 157 1.92 -6.16 -2.88
C TYR A 157 0.91 -6.39 -4.02
N GLN A 158 1.07 -7.48 -4.77
CA GLN A 158 0.15 -7.83 -5.87
C GLN A 158 -1.28 -8.07 -5.35
N GLU A 159 -1.40 -8.74 -4.21
CA GLU A 159 -2.69 -8.96 -3.57
C GLU A 159 -3.34 -7.65 -3.12
N ALA A 160 -2.58 -6.76 -2.46
CA ALA A 160 -3.05 -5.47 -1.99
C ALA A 160 -3.48 -4.54 -3.13
N MET A 161 -2.87 -4.65 -4.32
CA MET A 161 -3.25 -3.91 -5.52
C MET A 161 -4.71 -4.14 -5.91
N VAL A 162 -5.25 -5.34 -5.68
CA VAL A 162 -6.66 -5.65 -5.93
C VAL A 162 -7.57 -4.77 -5.08
N PHE A 163 -7.23 -4.58 -3.81
CA PHE A 163 -7.99 -3.70 -2.92
C PHE A 163 -7.87 -2.21 -3.35
N VAL A 164 -6.67 -1.74 -3.67
CA VAL A 164 -6.45 -0.34 -4.07
C VAL A 164 -7.17 -0.02 -5.38
N GLN A 165 -7.13 -0.93 -6.36
CA GLN A 165 -7.87 -0.76 -7.61
C GLN A 165 -9.39 -0.75 -7.37
N TRP A 166 -9.90 -1.70 -6.60
CA TRP A 166 -11.31 -1.75 -6.22
C TRP A 166 -11.74 -0.47 -5.49
N LEU A 167 -10.88 0.08 -4.64
CA LEU A 167 -11.14 1.33 -3.94
C LEU A 167 -11.26 2.49 -4.93
N SER A 168 -10.32 2.62 -5.88
CA SER A 168 -10.38 3.62 -6.95
C SER A 168 -11.70 3.55 -7.71
N ASP A 169 -12.08 2.36 -8.17
CA ASP A 169 -13.29 2.14 -8.94
C ASP A 169 -14.57 2.54 -8.16
N ASN A 170 -14.60 2.28 -6.85
CA ASN A 170 -15.74 2.65 -6.01
C ASN A 170 -15.80 4.15 -5.72
N PHE A 171 -14.66 4.80 -5.57
CA PHE A 171 -14.60 6.24 -5.39
C PHE A 171 -14.94 6.98 -6.70
N ASP A 172 -14.58 6.44 -7.84
CA ASP A 172 -14.90 7.03 -9.15
C ASP A 172 -16.39 6.95 -9.50
N ASN A 173 -17.08 5.92 -9.04
CA ASN A 173 -18.50 5.67 -9.31
C ASN A 173 -19.47 6.17 -8.22
N SER A 174 -18.98 6.94 -7.24
CA SER A 174 -19.75 7.40 -6.07
C SER A 174 -20.41 8.77 -6.26
#